data_400116158c0976ee1f2566b11b3c7aac
#
_entry.id   400116158c0976ee1f2566b11b3c7aac
#
_cell.length_a   1.000
_cell.length_b   1.000
_cell.length_c   1.000
_cell.angle_alpha   90.00
_cell.angle_beta   90.00
_cell.angle_gamma   90.00
#
_symmetry.space_group_name_H-M   'P 1'
#
loop_
_entity.id
_entity.type
_entity.pdbx_description
1 polymer ?
#
loop_
_entity_poly.entity_id
_entity_poly.type
_entity_poly.pdbx_seq_one_letter_code
_entity_poly.pdbx_strand_id
1 'polypeptide(L)'
;MVRNMTKGSPVKLLLAFALPLLVANVFQQLYSVADAMVLGRGVGVNALAAAGSTGSVHFFVLGFINGLTHGYSILISQRFGAGDESDMRRTVMNAGYLGFMSAAVITALSLIFSRPLMTLMGTPTDIFDDALLYIRIIFIGIFTTVFYNTLSSILRALGDSMSPLIIILISSAVNIGLDILFVMAFKWGVAGAAWATVLAQLLSGLMCFFVLCRMPVLRFKAGEKRMDKSIIFGLLKLGLPVGIMNSITAIGGMILQGIVNGLGSTIVAAYTAGSKIFGLAEQPCNIIGLSLGTYVGQNLGAGRVDRIKVGVRRSILMVLIVDFFIGGAMILFGRQLTAVFVSGVEQAVIEASYPYLLCCGAMMWVLGLLFVYRFSLQSLGDTVVPMLSGALELILRISVVLVLSKVFNLGFLSICIAEVSAWFGAAALLCVTYYIRIHKLSEKLSAKS
;
A
#
# COMPACT_ATOMS: atom_id res chain seq x y z
N MET A 1 -14.97 14.96 5.35
CA MET A 1 -15.62 16.08 4.61
C MET A 1 -15.19 16.04 3.15
N VAL A 2 -16.16 15.97 2.22
CA VAL A 2 -15.89 15.94 0.77
C VAL A 2 -15.11 17.21 0.36
N ARG A 3 -13.98 17.02 -0.35
CA ARG A 3 -13.18 18.15 -0.86
C ARG A 3 -13.06 18.10 -2.36
N ASN A 4 -13.49 19.17 -3.00
CA ASN A 4 -13.27 19.37 -4.42
C ASN A 4 -11.84 19.89 -4.64
N MET A 5 -10.97 19.07 -5.25
CA MET A 5 -9.57 19.41 -5.50
C MET A 5 -9.35 20.17 -6.81
N THR A 6 -10.43 20.48 -7.54
CA THR A 6 -10.34 21.24 -8.80
C THR A 6 -10.20 22.76 -8.57
N LYS A 7 -10.37 23.24 -7.31
CA LYS A 7 -10.28 24.65 -6.93
C LYS A 7 -9.31 24.85 -5.77
N GLY A 8 -8.65 26.00 -5.72
CA GLY A 8 -7.71 26.35 -4.64
C GLY A 8 -6.24 26.00 -4.93
N SER A 9 -5.36 26.25 -3.96
CA SER A 9 -3.92 26.01 -4.07
C SER A 9 -3.60 24.52 -4.06
N PRO A 10 -2.89 23.97 -5.08
CA PRO A 10 -2.52 22.57 -5.13
C PRO A 10 -1.78 22.07 -3.88
N VAL A 11 -0.77 22.82 -3.42
CA VAL A 11 0.04 22.44 -2.24
C VAL A 11 -0.81 22.32 -0.98
N LYS A 12 -1.69 23.31 -0.72
CA LYS A 12 -2.59 23.27 0.45
C LYS A 12 -3.56 22.09 0.38
N LEU A 13 -4.08 21.78 -0.81
CA LEU A 13 -5.00 20.65 -1.00
C LEU A 13 -4.29 19.32 -0.77
N LEU A 14 -3.10 19.14 -1.36
CA LEU A 14 -2.29 17.92 -1.23
C LEU A 14 -1.87 17.68 0.23
N LEU A 15 -1.32 18.70 0.91
CA LEU A 15 -0.93 18.57 2.31
C LEU A 15 -2.12 18.30 3.23
N ALA A 16 -3.23 19.04 3.05
CA ALA A 16 -4.43 18.85 3.86
C ALA A 16 -5.11 17.49 3.65
N PHE A 17 -4.81 16.79 2.54
CA PHE A 17 -5.27 15.44 2.27
C PHE A 17 -4.23 14.39 2.74
N ALA A 18 -2.94 14.67 2.54
CA ALA A 18 -1.84 13.76 2.91
C ALA A 18 -1.65 13.62 4.42
N LEU A 19 -1.71 14.74 5.18
CA LEU A 19 -1.44 14.72 6.62
C LEU A 19 -2.35 13.76 7.41
N PRO A 20 -3.68 13.75 7.22
CA PRO A 20 -4.53 12.77 7.91
C PRO A 20 -4.18 11.32 7.55
N LEU A 21 -3.84 11.04 6.29
CA LEU A 21 -3.44 9.69 5.85
C LEU A 21 -2.10 9.26 6.44
N LEU A 22 -1.15 10.19 6.58
CA LEU A 22 0.12 9.92 7.24
C LEU A 22 -0.08 9.55 8.70
N VAL A 23 -0.88 10.33 9.41
CA VAL A 23 -1.24 10.05 10.81
C VAL A 23 -1.93 8.68 10.92
N ALA A 24 -2.89 8.39 10.02
CA ALA A 24 -3.58 7.09 9.99
C ALA A 24 -2.58 5.92 9.82
N ASN A 25 -1.60 6.05 8.91
CA ASN A 25 -0.59 5.01 8.71
C ASN A 25 0.32 4.82 9.93
N VAL A 26 0.72 5.91 10.61
CA VAL A 26 1.51 5.80 11.86
C VAL A 26 0.72 5.04 12.91
N PHE A 27 -0.56 5.36 13.12
CA PHE A 27 -1.40 4.62 14.07
C PHE A 27 -1.60 3.16 13.66
N GLN A 28 -1.70 2.89 12.36
CA GLN A 28 -1.78 1.52 11.84
C GLN A 28 -0.52 0.71 12.15
N GLN A 29 0.66 1.31 12.09
CA GLN A 29 1.90 0.65 12.50
C GLN A 29 1.97 0.42 14.01
N LEU A 30 1.51 1.40 14.79
CA LEU A 30 1.48 1.27 16.26
C LEU A 30 0.57 0.14 16.73
N TYR A 31 -0.64 0.02 16.15
CA TYR A 31 -1.51 -1.07 16.53
C TYR A 31 -0.96 -2.44 16.11
N SER A 32 -0.30 -2.55 14.96
CA SER A 32 0.33 -3.79 14.53
C SER A 32 1.43 -4.27 15.51
N VAL A 33 2.16 -3.31 16.09
CA VAL A 33 3.12 -3.61 17.17
C VAL A 33 2.40 -4.05 18.45
N ALA A 34 1.30 -3.39 18.80
CA ALA A 34 0.50 -3.75 19.98
C ALA A 34 -0.10 -5.16 19.86
N ASP A 35 -0.65 -5.53 18.69
CA ASP A 35 -1.16 -6.86 18.37
C ASP A 35 -0.08 -7.94 18.55
N ALA A 36 1.13 -7.69 17.98
CA ALA A 36 2.26 -8.59 18.17
C ALA A 36 2.67 -8.73 19.65
N MET A 37 2.64 -7.63 20.42
CA MET A 37 2.93 -7.68 21.87
C MET A 37 1.89 -8.48 22.65
N VAL A 38 0.60 -8.28 22.35
CA VAL A 38 -0.49 -9.04 23.02
C VAL A 38 -0.37 -10.53 22.72
N LEU A 39 -0.11 -10.89 21.45
CA LEU A 39 0.04 -12.27 21.04
C LEU A 39 1.29 -12.92 21.68
N GLY A 40 2.42 -12.22 21.66
CA GLY A 40 3.69 -12.72 22.22
C GLY A 40 3.65 -12.89 23.75
N ARG A 41 3.01 -11.97 24.49
CA ARG A 41 2.88 -12.04 25.95
C ARG A 41 1.71 -12.90 26.41
N GLY A 42 0.60 -12.94 25.65
CA GLY A 42 -0.62 -13.63 26.03
C GLY A 42 -0.63 -15.13 25.69
N VAL A 43 0.03 -15.51 24.59
CA VAL A 43 0.07 -16.92 24.12
C VAL A 43 1.49 -17.48 24.16
N GLY A 44 2.48 -16.70 23.75
CA GLY A 44 3.88 -17.08 23.77
C GLY A 44 4.61 -16.89 22.43
N VAL A 45 5.91 -17.23 22.42
CA VAL A 45 6.80 -16.99 21.29
C VAL A 45 6.39 -17.78 20.04
N ASN A 46 5.89 -19.02 20.22
CA ASN A 46 5.45 -19.86 19.10
C ASN A 46 4.25 -19.27 18.38
N ALA A 47 3.29 -18.69 19.11
CA ALA A 47 2.13 -18.02 18.51
C ALA A 47 2.54 -16.75 17.75
N LEU A 48 3.48 -15.98 18.29
CA LEU A 48 4.04 -14.83 17.60
C LEU A 48 4.79 -15.24 16.32
N ALA A 49 5.58 -16.32 16.38
CA ALA A 49 6.28 -16.88 15.23
C ALA A 49 5.29 -17.41 14.18
N ALA A 50 4.20 -18.06 14.61
CA ALA A 50 3.15 -18.55 13.73
C ALA A 50 2.47 -17.40 12.98
N ALA A 51 2.02 -16.35 13.67
CA ALA A 51 1.45 -15.16 13.02
C ALA A 51 2.47 -14.45 12.12
N GLY A 52 3.73 -14.31 12.56
CA GLY A 52 4.81 -13.71 11.79
C GLY A 52 5.11 -14.46 10.48
N SER A 53 5.10 -15.80 10.51
CA SER A 53 5.36 -16.63 9.31
C SER A 53 4.30 -16.44 8.21
N THR A 54 3.08 -16.01 8.56
CA THR A 54 2.01 -15.72 7.59
C THR A 54 2.17 -14.36 6.90
N GLY A 55 3.04 -13.49 7.42
CA GLY A 55 3.14 -12.08 7.02
C GLY A 55 3.36 -11.88 5.54
N SER A 56 4.24 -12.63 4.91
CA SER A 56 4.53 -12.51 3.46
C SER A 56 3.33 -12.88 2.60
N VAL A 57 2.63 -13.97 2.95
CA VAL A 57 1.42 -14.42 2.22
C VAL A 57 0.29 -13.40 2.40
N HIS A 58 0.13 -12.92 3.63
CA HIS A 58 -0.83 -11.87 3.94
C HIS A 58 -0.54 -10.59 3.14
N PHE A 59 0.72 -10.14 3.11
CA PHE A 59 1.14 -8.94 2.37
C PHE A 59 0.89 -9.08 0.86
N PHE A 60 1.11 -10.27 0.29
CA PHE A 60 0.82 -10.56 -1.13
C PHE A 60 -0.67 -10.40 -1.44
N VAL A 61 -1.55 -11.01 -0.65
CA VAL A 61 -3.01 -10.95 -0.84
C VAL A 61 -3.55 -9.54 -0.58
N LEU A 62 -3.12 -8.89 0.51
CA LEU A 62 -3.52 -7.51 0.82
C LEU A 62 -3.02 -6.52 -0.22
N GLY A 63 -1.80 -6.69 -0.73
CA GLY A 63 -1.25 -5.86 -1.80
C GLY A 63 -2.15 -5.87 -3.04
N PHE A 64 -2.61 -7.08 -3.44
CA PHE A 64 -3.56 -7.22 -4.55
C PHE A 64 -4.89 -6.51 -4.27
N ILE A 65 -5.48 -6.73 -3.09
CA ILE A 65 -6.75 -6.10 -2.68
C ILE A 65 -6.63 -4.57 -2.67
N ASN A 66 -5.56 -4.04 -2.06
CA ASN A 66 -5.31 -2.61 -1.99
C ASN A 66 -5.15 -1.99 -3.38
N GLY A 67 -4.41 -2.64 -4.27
CA GLY A 67 -4.25 -2.19 -5.64
C GLY A 67 -5.55 -2.21 -6.43
N LEU A 68 -6.33 -3.28 -6.30
CA LEU A 68 -7.62 -3.43 -6.96
C LEU A 68 -8.60 -2.33 -6.54
N THR A 69 -8.76 -2.10 -5.23
CA THR A 69 -9.67 -1.09 -4.68
C THR A 69 -9.18 0.33 -4.93
N HIS A 70 -7.85 0.56 -4.97
CA HIS A 70 -7.28 1.83 -5.39
C HIS A 70 -7.64 2.12 -6.86
N GLY A 71 -7.56 1.11 -7.75
CA GLY A 71 -8.00 1.25 -9.14
C GLY A 71 -9.46 1.69 -9.28
N TYR A 72 -10.35 1.22 -8.38
CA TYR A 72 -11.75 1.68 -8.37
C TYR A 72 -11.85 3.18 -8.04
N SER A 73 -11.02 3.67 -7.12
CA SER A 73 -11.02 5.07 -6.73
C SER A 73 -10.62 6.02 -7.86
N ILE A 74 -9.84 5.55 -8.84
CA ILE A 74 -9.41 6.34 -10.00
C ILE A 74 -10.64 6.76 -10.82
N LEU A 75 -11.48 5.81 -11.21
CA LEU A 75 -12.67 6.12 -12.02
C LEU A 75 -13.66 7.00 -11.25
N ILE A 76 -13.85 6.73 -9.96
CA ILE A 76 -14.74 7.51 -9.10
C ILE A 76 -14.25 8.95 -8.98
N SER A 77 -12.96 9.17 -8.76
CA SER A 77 -12.38 10.53 -8.65
C SER A 77 -12.50 11.31 -9.95
N GLN A 78 -12.34 10.65 -11.11
CA GLN A 78 -12.55 11.27 -12.43
C GLN A 78 -14.01 11.69 -12.63
N ARG A 79 -14.98 10.83 -12.31
CA ARG A 79 -16.41 11.14 -12.44
C ARG A 79 -16.85 12.24 -11.47
N PHE A 80 -16.34 12.20 -10.23
CA PHE A 80 -16.57 13.26 -9.26
C PHE A 80 -16.02 14.62 -9.74
N GLY A 81 -14.80 14.62 -10.31
CA GLY A 81 -14.19 15.81 -10.87
C GLY A 81 -14.92 16.37 -12.09
N ALA A 82 -15.52 15.50 -12.90
CA ALA A 82 -16.36 15.91 -14.05
C ALA A 82 -17.69 16.59 -13.64
N GLY A 83 -18.08 16.49 -12.37
CA GLY A 83 -19.36 17.01 -11.88
C GLY A 83 -20.56 16.16 -12.28
N ASP A 84 -20.35 15.00 -12.88
CA ASP A 84 -21.40 14.04 -13.21
C ASP A 84 -21.73 13.16 -11.99
N GLU A 85 -22.60 13.71 -11.13
CA GLU A 85 -23.01 13.00 -9.91
C GLU A 85 -23.73 11.68 -10.19
N SER A 86 -24.51 11.60 -11.29
CA SER A 86 -25.26 10.38 -11.62
C SER A 86 -24.33 9.25 -12.00
N ASP A 87 -23.39 9.50 -12.92
CA ASP A 87 -22.43 8.49 -13.35
C ASP A 87 -21.42 8.14 -12.24
N MET A 88 -21.07 9.13 -11.40
CA MET A 88 -20.27 8.89 -10.19
C MET A 88 -20.99 7.94 -9.22
N ARG A 89 -22.30 8.15 -8.91
CA ARG A 89 -23.08 7.27 -8.05
C ARG A 89 -23.22 5.86 -8.65
N ARG A 90 -23.49 5.75 -9.96
CA ARG A 90 -23.48 4.45 -10.67
C ARG A 90 -22.14 3.75 -10.55
N THR A 91 -21.02 4.49 -10.68
CA THR A 91 -19.67 3.95 -10.54
C THR A 91 -19.41 3.46 -9.12
N VAL A 92 -19.82 4.20 -8.10
CA VAL A 92 -19.72 3.79 -6.68
C VAL A 92 -20.52 2.50 -6.40
N MET A 93 -21.77 2.38 -6.90
CA MET A 93 -22.54 1.15 -6.74
C MET A 93 -21.89 -0.04 -7.42
N ASN A 94 -21.40 0.13 -8.65
CA ASN A 94 -20.74 -0.94 -9.39
C ASN A 94 -19.38 -1.32 -8.76
N ALA A 95 -18.65 -0.37 -8.15
CA ALA A 95 -17.47 -0.66 -7.35
C ALA A 95 -17.81 -1.50 -6.10
N GLY A 96 -18.96 -1.25 -5.46
CA GLY A 96 -19.48 -2.08 -4.37
C GLY A 96 -19.79 -3.52 -4.82
N TYR A 97 -20.51 -3.70 -5.94
CA TYR A 97 -20.79 -5.02 -6.49
C TYR A 97 -19.51 -5.77 -6.87
N LEU A 98 -18.58 -5.09 -7.55
CA LEU A 98 -17.31 -5.67 -7.94
C LEU A 98 -16.45 -6.01 -6.71
N GLY A 99 -16.46 -5.15 -5.69
CA GLY A 99 -15.80 -5.43 -4.41
C GLY A 99 -16.33 -6.71 -3.76
N PHE A 100 -17.66 -6.89 -3.69
CA PHE A 100 -18.27 -8.10 -3.18
C PHE A 100 -17.89 -9.36 -3.98
N MET A 101 -17.96 -9.28 -5.31
CA MET A 101 -17.55 -10.40 -6.18
C MET A 101 -16.06 -10.72 -6.04
N SER A 102 -15.21 -9.69 -6.00
CA SER A 102 -13.77 -9.86 -5.80
C SER A 102 -13.46 -10.48 -4.45
N ALA A 103 -14.15 -10.06 -3.38
CA ALA A 103 -13.99 -10.63 -2.05
C ALA A 103 -14.29 -12.14 -2.06
N ALA A 104 -15.39 -12.56 -2.68
CA ALA A 104 -15.76 -13.96 -2.77
C ALA A 104 -14.69 -14.79 -3.50
N VAL A 105 -14.22 -14.30 -4.68
CA VAL A 105 -13.20 -14.99 -5.47
C VAL A 105 -11.87 -15.06 -4.72
N ILE A 106 -11.39 -13.93 -4.17
CA ILE A 106 -10.10 -13.89 -3.47
C ILE A 106 -10.16 -14.75 -2.22
N THR A 107 -11.26 -14.72 -1.44
CA THR A 107 -11.44 -15.58 -0.26
C THR A 107 -11.36 -17.06 -0.65
N ALA A 108 -12.12 -17.48 -1.69
CA ALA A 108 -12.14 -18.87 -2.13
C ALA A 108 -10.73 -19.34 -2.57
N LEU A 109 -10.05 -18.55 -3.40
CA LEU A 109 -8.69 -18.87 -3.86
C LEU A 109 -7.71 -18.90 -2.68
N SER A 110 -7.74 -17.90 -1.79
CA SER A 110 -6.83 -17.83 -0.64
C SER A 110 -7.02 -19.03 0.31
N LEU A 111 -8.26 -19.46 0.58
CA LEU A 111 -8.53 -20.62 1.42
C LEU A 111 -8.07 -21.93 0.77
N ILE A 112 -8.33 -22.12 -0.53
CA ILE A 112 -7.88 -23.31 -1.27
C ILE A 112 -6.36 -23.42 -1.26
N PHE A 113 -5.67 -22.32 -1.52
CA PHE A 113 -4.21 -22.28 -1.61
C PHE A 113 -3.50 -22.02 -0.27
N SER A 114 -4.21 -21.82 0.85
CA SER A 114 -3.61 -21.51 2.16
C SER A 114 -2.54 -22.51 2.57
N ARG A 115 -2.87 -23.82 2.57
CA ARG A 115 -1.93 -24.89 2.97
C ARG A 115 -0.76 -25.03 2.00
N PRO A 116 -0.95 -25.14 0.67
CA PRO A 116 0.15 -25.13 -0.29
C PRO A 116 1.10 -23.93 -0.17
N LEU A 117 0.56 -22.73 0.04
CA LEU A 117 1.37 -21.51 0.19
C LEU A 117 2.24 -21.56 1.46
N MET A 118 1.67 -21.98 2.61
CA MET A 118 2.43 -22.10 3.86
C MET A 118 3.53 -23.16 3.75
N THR A 119 3.26 -24.28 3.05
CA THR A 119 4.26 -25.31 2.78
C THR A 119 5.36 -24.79 1.86
N LEU A 120 5.01 -24.06 0.79
CA LEU A 120 5.98 -23.45 -0.14
C LEU A 120 6.88 -22.42 0.55
N MET A 121 6.33 -21.70 1.52
CA MET A 121 7.09 -20.73 2.34
C MET A 121 8.03 -21.39 3.36
N GLY A 122 8.00 -22.72 3.50
CA GLY A 122 8.86 -23.44 4.43
C GLY A 122 8.52 -23.19 5.89
N THR A 123 7.24 -22.98 6.21
CA THR A 123 6.80 -22.78 7.60
C THR A 123 7.19 -23.98 8.47
N PRO A 124 7.89 -23.78 9.60
CA PRO A 124 8.32 -24.85 10.49
C PRO A 124 7.15 -25.70 10.99
N THR A 125 7.37 -27.01 11.13
CA THR A 125 6.31 -27.98 11.47
C THR A 125 5.71 -27.78 12.87
N ASP A 126 6.47 -27.27 13.80
CA ASP A 126 6.09 -26.99 15.20
C ASP A 126 5.08 -25.84 15.34
N ILE A 127 5.06 -24.90 14.38
CA ILE A 127 4.13 -23.77 14.36
C ILE A 127 3.15 -23.81 13.18
N PHE A 128 3.22 -24.86 12.33
CA PHE A 128 2.47 -24.93 11.07
C PHE A 128 0.97 -24.87 11.25
N ASP A 129 0.43 -25.62 12.20
CA ASP A 129 -1.02 -25.70 12.42
C ASP A 129 -1.57 -24.38 12.98
N ASP A 130 -0.86 -23.73 13.89
CA ASP A 130 -1.22 -22.39 14.40
C ASP A 130 -1.15 -21.33 13.31
N ALA A 131 -0.11 -21.36 12.48
CA ALA A 131 0.05 -20.44 11.36
C ALA A 131 -1.06 -20.66 10.30
N LEU A 132 -1.39 -21.92 10.00
CA LEU A 132 -2.47 -22.25 9.07
C LEU A 132 -3.84 -21.83 9.62
N LEU A 133 -4.09 -22.03 10.93
CA LEU A 133 -5.32 -21.57 11.58
C LEU A 133 -5.44 -20.05 11.51
N TYR A 134 -4.38 -19.33 11.89
CA TYR A 134 -4.34 -17.87 11.86
C TYR A 134 -4.65 -17.33 10.47
N ILE A 135 -3.89 -17.79 9.45
CA ILE A 135 -4.04 -17.26 8.08
C ILE A 135 -5.41 -17.61 7.47
N ARG A 136 -5.98 -18.78 7.80
CA ARG A 136 -7.33 -19.15 7.33
C ARG A 136 -8.41 -18.25 7.91
N ILE A 137 -8.33 -17.88 9.18
CA ILE A 137 -9.27 -16.91 9.78
C ILE A 137 -9.13 -15.54 9.09
N ILE A 138 -7.90 -15.08 8.89
CA ILE A 138 -7.65 -13.85 8.12
C ILE A 138 -8.23 -13.94 6.70
N PHE A 139 -8.09 -15.08 6.03
CA PHE A 139 -8.63 -15.27 4.68
C PHE A 139 -10.18 -15.34 4.65
N ILE A 140 -10.82 -15.91 5.65
CA ILE A 140 -12.27 -15.77 5.83
C ILE A 140 -12.65 -14.30 6.00
N GLY A 141 -11.83 -13.54 6.73
CA GLY A 141 -11.97 -12.10 6.91
C GLY A 141 -11.65 -11.22 5.69
N ILE A 142 -11.19 -11.76 4.56
CA ILE A 142 -10.93 -10.98 3.33
C ILE A 142 -12.16 -10.17 2.91
N PHE A 143 -13.36 -10.73 3.12
CA PHE A 143 -14.58 -10.02 2.83
C PHE A 143 -14.68 -8.68 3.57
N THR A 144 -14.36 -8.66 4.86
CA THR A 144 -14.37 -7.44 5.68
C THR A 144 -13.28 -6.46 5.25
N THR A 145 -12.11 -6.99 4.87
CA THR A 145 -10.98 -6.21 4.37
C THR A 145 -11.30 -5.54 3.03
N VAL A 146 -11.85 -6.28 2.07
CA VAL A 146 -12.28 -5.71 0.76
C VAL A 146 -13.39 -4.69 0.96
N PHE A 147 -14.36 -4.97 1.85
CA PHE A 147 -15.44 -4.06 2.18
C PHE A 147 -14.90 -2.74 2.71
N TYR A 148 -14.04 -2.77 3.73
CA TYR A 148 -13.39 -1.57 4.26
C TYR A 148 -12.56 -0.83 3.21
N ASN A 149 -11.68 -1.55 2.47
CA ASN A 149 -10.80 -0.92 1.49
C ASN A 149 -11.56 -0.28 0.34
N THR A 150 -12.64 -0.92 -0.15
CA THR A 150 -13.50 -0.34 -1.19
C THR A 150 -14.15 0.95 -0.70
N LEU A 151 -14.78 0.95 0.47
CA LEU A 151 -15.48 2.12 1.00
C LEU A 151 -14.51 3.25 1.39
N SER A 152 -13.38 2.91 1.98
CA SER A 152 -12.30 3.87 2.28
C SER A 152 -11.72 4.49 1.01
N SER A 153 -11.57 3.71 -0.07
CA SER A 153 -11.11 4.21 -1.37
C SER A 153 -12.14 5.15 -2.02
N ILE A 154 -13.44 4.89 -1.85
CA ILE A 154 -14.51 5.81 -2.28
C ILE A 154 -14.42 7.13 -1.52
N LEU A 155 -14.26 7.11 -0.18
CA LEU A 155 -14.08 8.31 0.64
C LEU A 155 -12.90 9.14 0.13
N ARG A 156 -11.76 8.50 -0.10
CA ARG A 156 -10.56 9.16 -0.64
C ARG A 156 -10.78 9.73 -2.04
N ALA A 157 -11.46 9.01 -2.92
CA ALA A 157 -11.79 9.50 -4.27
C ALA A 157 -12.64 10.78 -4.25
N LEU A 158 -13.54 10.91 -3.26
CA LEU A 158 -14.35 12.09 -3.00
C LEU A 158 -13.59 13.21 -2.25
N GLY A 159 -12.28 13.01 -1.98
CA GLY A 159 -11.42 13.99 -1.30
C GLY A 159 -11.54 14.00 0.22
N ASP A 160 -12.14 12.98 0.84
CA ASP A 160 -12.23 12.84 2.29
C ASP A 160 -11.13 11.91 2.82
N SER A 161 -10.10 12.48 3.44
CA SER A 161 -9.03 11.77 4.14
C SER A 161 -9.19 11.77 5.66
N MET A 162 -10.08 12.63 6.19
CA MET A 162 -10.30 12.73 7.64
C MET A 162 -11.17 11.58 8.17
N SER A 163 -12.23 11.22 7.45
CA SER A 163 -13.09 10.12 7.88
C SER A 163 -12.34 8.79 7.97
N PRO A 164 -11.53 8.36 6.98
CA PRO A 164 -10.67 7.19 7.13
C PRO A 164 -9.71 7.27 8.33
N LEU A 165 -9.11 8.43 8.63
CA LEU A 165 -8.25 8.61 9.81
C LEU A 165 -9.03 8.32 11.11
N ILE A 166 -10.16 8.97 11.31
CA ILE A 166 -10.97 8.81 12.53
C ILE A 166 -11.39 7.34 12.69
N ILE A 167 -11.81 6.70 11.58
CA ILE A 167 -12.22 5.30 11.56
C ILE A 167 -11.07 4.38 11.95
N ILE A 168 -9.86 4.59 11.41
CA ILE A 168 -8.68 3.80 11.78
C ILE A 168 -8.34 3.98 13.26
N LEU A 169 -8.40 5.20 13.80
CA LEU A 169 -8.13 5.45 15.23
C LEU A 169 -9.09 4.66 16.13
N ILE A 170 -10.39 4.72 15.84
CA ILE A 170 -11.41 4.02 16.63
C ILE A 170 -11.23 2.50 16.48
N SER A 171 -11.09 2.00 15.26
CA SER A 171 -10.98 0.56 15.02
C SER A 171 -9.67 -0.02 15.56
N SER A 172 -8.57 0.74 15.57
CA SER A 172 -7.32 0.30 16.21
C SER A 172 -7.47 0.17 17.72
N ALA A 173 -8.15 1.12 18.37
CA ALA A 173 -8.45 1.02 19.81
C ALA A 173 -9.34 -0.19 20.13
N VAL A 174 -10.37 -0.44 19.30
CA VAL A 174 -11.25 -1.61 19.43
C VAL A 174 -10.48 -2.90 19.16
N ASN A 175 -9.62 -2.94 18.15
CA ASN A 175 -8.79 -4.11 17.86
C ASN A 175 -7.92 -4.50 19.07
N ILE A 176 -7.17 -3.54 19.64
CA ILE A 176 -6.35 -3.80 20.86
C ILE A 176 -7.23 -4.30 22.01
N GLY A 177 -8.41 -3.72 22.21
CA GLY A 177 -9.35 -4.18 23.23
C GLY A 177 -9.84 -5.62 23.00
N LEU A 178 -10.16 -5.98 21.75
CA LEU A 178 -10.55 -7.32 21.34
C LEU A 178 -9.38 -8.31 21.44
N ASP A 179 -8.16 -7.92 21.12
CA ASP A 179 -6.96 -8.74 21.30
C ASP A 179 -6.77 -9.12 22.76
N ILE A 180 -6.83 -8.14 23.66
CA ILE A 180 -6.76 -8.39 25.11
C ILE A 180 -7.89 -9.32 25.56
N LEU A 181 -9.11 -9.09 25.10
CA LEU A 181 -10.27 -9.89 25.47
C LEU A 181 -10.16 -11.34 24.96
N PHE A 182 -9.86 -11.54 23.68
CA PHE A 182 -9.87 -12.87 23.06
C PHE A 182 -8.61 -13.67 23.40
N VAL A 183 -7.45 -13.00 23.42
CA VAL A 183 -6.17 -13.66 23.67
C VAL A 183 -5.92 -13.86 25.16
N MET A 184 -6.09 -12.82 25.99
CA MET A 184 -5.76 -12.90 27.42
C MET A 184 -6.91 -13.40 28.29
N ALA A 185 -8.15 -12.88 28.08
CA ALA A 185 -9.29 -13.27 28.92
C ALA A 185 -9.92 -14.61 28.48
N PHE A 186 -10.24 -14.74 27.17
CA PHE A 186 -10.86 -15.96 26.63
C PHE A 186 -9.86 -17.07 26.29
N LYS A 187 -8.57 -16.75 26.20
CA LYS A 187 -7.47 -17.68 25.89
C LYS A 187 -7.66 -18.43 24.56
N TRP A 188 -8.18 -17.73 23.54
CA TRP A 188 -8.38 -18.32 22.20
C TRP A 188 -7.08 -18.44 21.39
N GLY A 189 -5.92 -18.10 21.96
CA GLY A 189 -4.61 -18.23 21.31
C GLY A 189 -4.51 -17.40 20.03
N VAL A 190 -3.85 -17.95 19.00
CA VAL A 190 -3.66 -17.30 17.70
C VAL A 190 -4.99 -16.99 17.00
N ALA A 191 -6.01 -17.82 17.19
CA ALA A 191 -7.33 -17.59 16.62
C ALA A 191 -7.98 -16.32 17.18
N GLY A 192 -7.74 -16.01 18.47
CA GLY A 192 -8.24 -14.79 19.11
C GLY A 192 -7.74 -13.53 18.42
N ALA A 193 -6.45 -13.41 18.19
CA ALA A 193 -5.84 -12.30 17.49
C ALA A 193 -6.36 -12.18 16.03
N ALA A 194 -6.48 -13.29 15.32
CA ALA A 194 -7.02 -13.28 13.96
C ALA A 194 -8.47 -12.78 13.91
N TRP A 195 -9.34 -13.25 14.82
CA TRP A 195 -10.73 -12.78 14.90
C TRP A 195 -10.84 -11.32 15.35
N ALA A 196 -10.00 -10.86 16.28
CA ALA A 196 -9.95 -9.45 16.67
C ALA A 196 -9.67 -8.56 15.48
N THR A 197 -8.68 -8.93 14.64
CA THR A 197 -8.36 -8.22 13.39
C THR A 197 -9.53 -8.20 12.41
N VAL A 198 -10.19 -9.34 12.18
CA VAL A 198 -11.35 -9.44 11.26
C VAL A 198 -12.52 -8.58 11.76
N LEU A 199 -12.82 -8.60 13.04
CA LEU A 199 -13.93 -7.82 13.63
C LEU A 199 -13.62 -6.31 13.62
N ALA A 200 -12.37 -5.93 13.89
CA ALA A 200 -11.96 -4.52 13.77
C ALA A 200 -12.05 -4.00 12.32
N GLN A 201 -11.70 -4.83 11.33
CA GLN A 201 -11.88 -4.51 9.91
C GLN A 201 -13.36 -4.39 9.53
N LEU A 202 -14.22 -5.28 10.05
CA LEU A 202 -15.67 -5.19 9.84
C LEU A 202 -16.22 -3.88 10.41
N LEU A 203 -15.84 -3.54 11.64
CA LEU A 203 -16.23 -2.27 12.27
C LEU A 203 -15.79 -1.08 11.42
N SER A 204 -14.54 -1.09 10.92
CA SER A 204 -14.04 -0.05 10.02
C SER A 204 -14.90 0.08 8.76
N GLY A 205 -15.24 -1.04 8.14
CA GLY A 205 -16.11 -1.08 6.96
C GLY A 205 -17.49 -0.53 7.24
N LEU A 206 -18.11 -0.93 8.35
CA LEU A 206 -19.43 -0.43 8.77
C LEU A 206 -19.40 1.08 9.04
N MET A 207 -18.37 1.58 9.72
CA MET A 207 -18.21 3.01 9.95
C MET A 207 -18.05 3.78 8.64
N CYS A 208 -17.22 3.29 7.69
CA CYS A 208 -17.11 3.89 6.35
C CYS A 208 -18.48 3.91 5.64
N PHE A 209 -19.22 2.81 5.71
CA PHE A 209 -20.55 2.69 5.11
C PHE A 209 -21.53 3.75 5.68
N PHE A 210 -21.58 3.90 7.01
CA PHE A 210 -22.42 4.92 7.65
C PHE A 210 -22.03 6.35 7.25
N VAL A 211 -20.72 6.64 7.13
CA VAL A 211 -20.24 7.95 6.67
C VAL A 211 -20.69 8.21 5.25
N LEU A 212 -20.54 7.23 4.34
CA LEU A 212 -20.95 7.35 2.94
C LEU A 212 -22.47 7.52 2.79
N CYS A 213 -23.27 6.79 3.57
CA CYS A 213 -24.73 6.93 3.58
C CYS A 213 -25.21 8.32 3.99
N ARG A 214 -24.44 9.04 4.82
CA ARG A 214 -24.76 10.40 5.25
C ARG A 214 -24.30 11.49 4.26
N MET A 215 -23.54 11.13 3.22
CA MET A 215 -23.07 12.10 2.23
C MET A 215 -24.18 12.46 1.23
N PRO A 216 -24.56 13.75 1.11
CA PRO A 216 -25.63 14.16 0.18
C PRO A 216 -25.33 13.82 -1.28
N VAL A 217 -24.04 13.87 -1.68
CA VAL A 217 -23.58 13.57 -3.04
C VAL A 217 -23.81 12.10 -3.43
N LEU A 218 -23.95 11.20 -2.44
CA LEU A 218 -24.19 9.76 -2.62
C LEU A 218 -25.67 9.37 -2.38
N ARG A 219 -26.61 10.31 -2.45
CA ARG A 219 -28.05 9.99 -2.43
C ARG A 219 -28.44 9.37 -3.77
N PHE A 220 -28.55 8.04 -3.79
CA PHE A 220 -28.90 7.28 -5.00
C PHE A 220 -30.33 7.53 -5.45
N LYS A 221 -30.50 7.78 -6.75
CA LYS A 221 -31.82 7.91 -7.42
C LYS A 221 -32.25 6.57 -8.01
N ALA A 222 -33.53 6.49 -8.40
CA ALA A 222 -34.05 5.32 -9.09
C ALA A 222 -33.28 5.08 -10.40
N GLY A 223 -32.83 3.82 -10.62
CA GLY A 223 -32.03 3.44 -11.80
C GLY A 223 -30.51 3.50 -11.63
N GLU A 224 -29.98 4.25 -10.66
CA GLU A 224 -28.52 4.35 -10.44
C GLU A 224 -27.92 3.11 -9.75
N LYS A 225 -28.76 2.24 -9.20
CA LYS A 225 -28.35 1.00 -8.48
C LYS A 225 -28.18 -0.21 -9.39
N ARG A 226 -28.36 -0.07 -10.71
CA ARG A 226 -28.25 -1.19 -11.64
C ARG A 226 -26.79 -1.55 -11.88
N MET A 227 -26.54 -2.86 -11.97
CA MET A 227 -25.24 -3.37 -12.42
C MET A 227 -25.02 -3.00 -13.88
N ASP A 228 -23.90 -2.37 -14.18
CA ASP A 228 -23.51 -1.94 -15.53
C ASP A 228 -22.20 -2.61 -15.93
N LYS A 229 -22.26 -3.51 -16.89
CA LYS A 229 -21.09 -4.26 -17.36
C LYS A 229 -19.98 -3.37 -17.90
N SER A 230 -20.32 -2.22 -18.51
CA SER A 230 -19.34 -1.28 -19.04
C SER A 230 -18.56 -0.60 -17.91
N ILE A 231 -19.26 -0.18 -16.84
CA ILE A 231 -18.62 0.40 -15.66
C ILE A 231 -17.75 -0.65 -14.94
N ILE A 232 -18.27 -1.87 -14.76
CA ILE A 232 -17.51 -2.97 -14.12
C ILE A 232 -16.23 -3.27 -14.93
N PHE A 233 -16.33 -3.34 -16.25
CA PHE A 233 -15.16 -3.54 -17.10
C PHE A 233 -14.15 -2.38 -16.98
N GLY A 234 -14.64 -1.13 -16.92
CA GLY A 234 -13.81 0.05 -16.66
C GLY A 234 -13.08 -0.01 -15.32
N LEU A 235 -13.77 -0.42 -14.25
CA LEU A 235 -13.18 -0.61 -12.92
C LEU A 235 -12.12 -1.72 -12.91
N LEU A 236 -12.41 -2.86 -13.55
CA LEU A 236 -11.44 -3.96 -13.67
C LEU A 236 -10.22 -3.57 -14.50
N LYS A 237 -10.42 -2.87 -15.61
CA LYS A 237 -9.33 -2.38 -16.47
C LYS A 237 -8.34 -1.48 -15.71
N LEU A 238 -8.84 -0.71 -14.76
CA LEU A 238 -7.99 0.15 -13.92
C LEU A 238 -7.46 -0.60 -12.68
N GLY A 239 -8.29 -1.38 -12.02
CA GLY A 239 -7.94 -2.01 -10.75
C GLY A 239 -7.04 -3.23 -10.88
N LEU A 240 -7.29 -4.09 -11.87
CA LEU A 240 -6.56 -5.34 -12.02
C LEU A 240 -5.05 -5.14 -12.26
N PRO A 241 -4.62 -4.23 -13.18
CA PRO A 241 -3.19 -3.98 -13.34
C PRO A 241 -2.52 -3.41 -12.07
N VAL A 242 -3.22 -2.55 -11.31
CA VAL A 242 -2.67 -2.02 -10.05
C VAL A 242 -2.55 -3.12 -8.99
N GLY A 243 -3.53 -4.01 -8.89
CA GLY A 243 -3.48 -5.18 -8.01
C GLY A 243 -2.31 -6.10 -8.36
N ILE A 244 -2.14 -6.42 -9.65
CA ILE A 244 -1.03 -7.25 -10.15
C ILE A 244 0.31 -6.59 -9.87
N MET A 245 0.44 -5.28 -10.10
CA MET A 245 1.65 -4.51 -9.79
C MET A 245 2.06 -4.67 -8.31
N ASN A 246 1.12 -4.49 -7.38
CA ASN A 246 1.41 -4.62 -5.95
C ASN A 246 1.81 -6.07 -5.59
N SER A 247 1.18 -7.07 -6.21
CA SER A 247 1.56 -8.47 -6.02
C SER A 247 2.97 -8.76 -6.54
N ILE A 248 3.34 -8.21 -7.70
CA ILE A 248 4.71 -8.33 -8.26
C ILE A 248 5.73 -7.71 -7.30
N THR A 249 5.43 -6.55 -6.73
CA THR A 249 6.29 -5.88 -5.73
C THR A 249 6.46 -6.76 -4.48
N ALA A 250 5.37 -7.39 -4.01
CA ALA A 250 5.42 -8.32 -2.88
C ALA A 250 6.31 -9.54 -3.18
N ILE A 251 6.16 -10.14 -4.38
CA ILE A 251 7.02 -11.25 -4.84
C ILE A 251 8.49 -10.83 -4.87
N GLY A 252 8.77 -9.62 -5.36
CA GLY A 252 10.13 -9.05 -5.38
C GLY A 252 10.76 -9.00 -3.99
N GLY A 253 10.01 -8.54 -2.99
CA GLY A 253 10.44 -8.53 -1.59
C GLY A 253 10.72 -9.94 -1.03
N MET A 254 9.84 -10.91 -1.35
CA MET A 254 10.03 -12.31 -0.93
C MET A 254 11.30 -12.93 -1.55
N ILE A 255 11.57 -12.68 -2.83
CA ILE A 255 12.78 -13.18 -3.51
C ILE A 255 14.03 -12.57 -2.89
N LEU A 256 14.04 -11.25 -2.65
CA LEU A 256 15.18 -10.60 -1.97
C LEU A 256 15.40 -11.18 -0.58
N GLN A 257 14.36 -11.36 0.21
CA GLN A 257 14.46 -12.00 1.53
C GLN A 257 15.05 -13.41 1.44
N GLY A 258 14.64 -14.20 0.43
CA GLY A 258 15.19 -15.52 0.19
C GLY A 258 16.71 -15.48 -0.09
N ILE A 259 17.18 -14.51 -0.88
CA ILE A 259 18.62 -14.31 -1.17
C ILE A 259 19.36 -13.89 0.10
N VAL A 260 18.79 -12.94 0.87
CA VAL A 260 19.37 -12.49 2.16
C VAL A 260 19.52 -13.64 3.14
N ASN A 261 18.56 -14.54 3.22
CA ASN A 261 18.60 -15.71 4.12
C ASN A 261 19.81 -16.61 3.85
N GLY A 262 20.32 -16.62 2.63
CA GLY A 262 21.54 -17.36 2.24
C GLY A 262 22.85 -16.69 2.68
N LEU A 263 22.84 -15.45 3.19
CA LEU A 263 24.04 -14.68 3.56
C LEU A 263 24.43 -14.78 5.06
N GLY A 264 23.69 -15.56 5.84
CA GLY A 264 23.93 -15.77 7.27
C GLY A 264 23.11 -14.87 8.20
N SER A 265 23.02 -15.28 9.47
CA SER A 265 22.09 -14.71 10.46
C SER A 265 22.32 -13.22 10.74
N THR A 266 23.58 -12.78 10.80
CA THR A 266 23.91 -11.36 11.02
C THR A 266 23.39 -10.47 9.90
N ILE A 267 23.53 -10.88 8.64
CA ILE A 267 23.00 -10.13 7.48
C ILE A 267 21.48 -10.17 7.43
N VAL A 268 20.87 -11.31 7.77
CA VAL A 268 19.40 -11.40 7.88
C VAL A 268 18.85 -10.41 8.92
N ALA A 269 19.47 -10.35 10.10
CA ALA A 269 19.10 -9.41 11.14
C ALA A 269 19.30 -7.95 10.70
N ALA A 270 20.43 -7.66 10.06
CA ALA A 270 20.76 -6.33 9.53
C ALA A 270 19.77 -5.86 8.46
N TYR A 271 19.45 -6.71 7.48
CA TYR A 271 18.47 -6.43 6.45
C TYR A 271 17.07 -6.25 7.04
N THR A 272 16.68 -7.10 7.99
CA THR A 272 15.36 -7.02 8.64
C THR A 272 15.19 -5.70 9.39
N ALA A 273 16.20 -5.28 10.16
CA ALA A 273 16.15 -3.99 10.86
C ALA A 273 16.15 -2.82 9.85
N GLY A 274 17.04 -2.85 8.86
CA GLY A 274 17.14 -1.82 7.82
C GLY A 274 15.86 -1.69 6.99
N SER A 275 15.24 -2.80 6.58
CA SER A 275 14.00 -2.79 5.79
C SER A 275 12.78 -2.28 6.58
N LYS A 276 12.73 -2.52 7.90
CA LYS A 276 11.69 -1.91 8.76
C LYS A 276 11.84 -0.40 8.86
N ILE A 277 13.07 0.10 9.04
CA ILE A 277 13.35 1.54 9.05
C ILE A 277 12.98 2.16 7.70
N PHE A 278 13.41 1.53 6.60
CA PHE A 278 13.10 1.97 5.26
C PHE A 278 11.59 1.98 4.98
N GLY A 279 10.86 0.92 5.37
CA GLY A 279 9.41 0.83 5.21
C GLY A 279 8.62 1.94 5.94
N LEU A 280 9.15 2.47 7.05
CA LEU A 280 8.60 3.68 7.69
C LEU A 280 9.00 4.95 6.94
N ALA A 281 10.24 5.02 6.47
CA ALA A 281 10.81 6.17 5.78
C ALA A 281 10.13 6.46 4.43
N GLU A 282 9.69 5.43 3.68
CA GLU A 282 9.02 5.58 2.39
C GLU A 282 7.55 6.05 2.48
N GLN A 283 6.90 5.91 3.66
CA GLN A 283 5.46 6.20 3.80
C GLN A 283 5.07 7.63 3.41
N PRO A 284 5.79 8.70 3.78
CA PRO A 284 5.43 10.05 3.39
C PRO A 284 5.37 10.24 1.88
N CYS A 285 6.31 9.68 1.13
CA CYS A 285 6.36 9.77 -0.34
C CYS A 285 5.21 9.01 -1.01
N ASN A 286 4.93 7.81 -0.52
CA ASN A 286 3.78 7.01 -0.97
C ASN A 286 2.47 7.76 -0.74
N ILE A 287 2.28 8.39 0.42
CA ILE A 287 1.06 9.14 0.76
C ILE A 287 0.93 10.42 -0.05
N ILE A 288 2.04 11.14 -0.32
CA ILE A 288 2.02 12.29 -1.22
C ILE A 288 1.61 11.83 -2.63
N GLY A 289 2.14 10.71 -3.11
CA GLY A 289 1.75 10.09 -4.37
C GLY A 289 0.26 9.73 -4.41
N LEU A 290 -0.26 9.07 -3.39
CA LEU A 290 -1.68 8.72 -3.26
C LEU A 290 -2.59 9.96 -3.26
N SER A 291 -2.18 11.01 -2.55
CA SER A 291 -2.88 12.30 -2.50
C SER A 291 -2.90 12.98 -3.85
N LEU A 292 -1.77 12.95 -4.56
CA LEU A 292 -1.64 13.43 -5.92
C LEU A 292 -2.54 12.64 -6.87
N GLY A 293 -2.67 11.33 -6.70
CA GLY A 293 -3.57 10.48 -7.47
C GLY A 293 -5.02 10.97 -7.43
N THR A 294 -5.54 11.24 -6.24
CA THR A 294 -6.90 11.81 -6.08
C THR A 294 -7.01 13.19 -6.74
N TYR A 295 -5.99 14.04 -6.54
CA TYR A 295 -5.95 15.37 -7.15
C TYR A 295 -5.93 15.30 -8.69
N VAL A 296 -5.09 14.44 -9.28
CA VAL A 296 -5.00 14.25 -10.73
C VAL A 296 -6.31 13.70 -11.28
N GLY A 297 -6.89 12.68 -10.65
CA GLY A 297 -8.16 12.09 -11.08
C GLY A 297 -9.30 13.12 -11.14
N GLN A 298 -9.49 13.90 -10.08
CA GLN A 298 -10.52 14.95 -10.06
C GLN A 298 -10.25 16.06 -11.10
N ASN A 299 -9.01 16.52 -11.25
CA ASN A 299 -8.68 17.55 -12.24
C ASN A 299 -8.75 17.03 -13.68
N LEU A 300 -8.47 15.75 -13.92
CA LEU A 300 -8.69 15.12 -15.23
C LEU A 300 -10.17 15.11 -15.60
N GLY A 301 -11.02 14.67 -14.66
CA GLY A 301 -12.47 14.71 -14.86
C GLY A 301 -13.00 16.10 -15.17
N ALA A 302 -12.47 17.13 -14.51
CA ALA A 302 -12.81 18.52 -14.74
C ALA A 302 -12.17 19.14 -16.02
N GLY A 303 -11.39 18.38 -16.79
CA GLY A 303 -10.69 18.87 -17.97
C GLY A 303 -9.54 19.85 -17.69
N ARG A 304 -9.09 19.95 -16.43
CA ARG A 304 -8.08 20.95 -15.97
C ARG A 304 -6.66 20.43 -16.05
N VAL A 305 -6.15 20.20 -17.27
CA VAL A 305 -4.78 19.71 -17.50
C VAL A 305 -3.70 20.69 -17.00
N ASP A 306 -3.98 22.00 -17.08
CA ASP A 306 -3.17 23.05 -16.47
C ASP A 306 -2.87 22.76 -14.99
N ARG A 307 -3.90 22.42 -14.24
CA ARG A 307 -3.77 22.11 -12.82
C ARG A 307 -3.05 20.79 -12.56
N ILE A 308 -3.25 19.79 -13.41
CA ILE A 308 -2.50 18.51 -13.31
C ILE A 308 -1.00 18.78 -13.41
N LYS A 309 -0.55 19.52 -14.42
CA LYS A 309 0.87 19.88 -14.60
C LYS A 309 1.44 20.60 -13.37
N VAL A 310 0.70 21.58 -12.84
CA VAL A 310 1.12 22.33 -11.64
C VAL A 310 1.14 21.41 -10.40
N GLY A 311 0.11 20.57 -10.22
CA GLY A 311 0.03 19.64 -9.10
C GLY A 311 1.20 18.66 -9.07
N VAL A 312 1.51 18.02 -10.19
CA VAL A 312 2.63 17.09 -10.32
C VAL A 312 3.96 17.80 -10.05
N ARG A 313 4.20 18.97 -10.63
CA ARG A 313 5.43 19.74 -10.38
C ARG A 313 5.59 20.11 -8.91
N ARG A 314 4.51 20.53 -8.24
CA ARG A 314 4.52 20.83 -6.79
C ARG A 314 4.74 19.59 -5.94
N SER A 315 4.15 18.46 -6.33
CA SER A 315 4.37 17.17 -5.63
C SER A 315 5.82 16.68 -5.78
N ILE A 316 6.44 16.85 -6.94
CA ILE A 316 7.87 16.59 -7.13
C ILE A 316 8.70 17.40 -6.13
N LEU A 317 8.45 18.70 -6.01
CA LEU A 317 9.17 19.53 -5.05
C LEU A 317 8.91 19.08 -3.59
N MET A 318 7.66 18.69 -3.27
CA MET A 318 7.33 18.22 -1.93
C MET A 318 8.07 16.93 -1.58
N VAL A 319 8.07 15.94 -2.47
CA VAL A 319 8.78 14.67 -2.22
C VAL A 319 10.28 14.88 -2.14
N LEU A 320 10.87 15.71 -3.01
CA LEU A 320 12.30 16.01 -2.95
C LEU A 320 12.73 16.65 -1.62
N ILE A 321 11.91 17.57 -1.09
CA ILE A 321 12.16 18.17 0.24
C ILE A 321 12.04 17.11 1.33
N VAL A 322 10.98 16.32 1.33
CA VAL A 322 10.75 15.26 2.33
C VAL A 322 11.85 14.22 2.28
N ASP A 323 12.22 13.77 1.08
CA ASP A 323 13.27 12.77 0.86
C ASP A 323 14.66 13.27 1.25
N PHE A 324 14.94 14.56 1.06
CA PHE A 324 16.19 15.16 1.52
C PHE A 324 16.33 15.06 3.05
N PHE A 325 15.28 15.35 3.80
CA PHE A 325 15.31 15.25 5.27
C PHE A 325 15.30 13.80 5.75
N ILE A 326 14.46 12.95 5.18
CA ILE A 326 14.34 11.54 5.59
C ILE A 326 15.60 10.76 5.18
N GLY A 327 16.03 10.90 3.92
CA GLY A 327 17.25 10.27 3.42
C GLY A 327 18.48 10.75 4.18
N GLY A 328 18.58 12.06 4.45
CA GLY A 328 19.60 12.64 5.30
C GLY A 328 19.60 12.06 6.71
N ALA A 329 18.43 11.88 7.32
CA ALA A 329 18.30 11.25 8.63
C ALA A 329 18.74 9.78 8.61
N MET A 330 18.39 9.01 7.55
CA MET A 330 18.85 7.62 7.39
C MET A 330 20.37 7.54 7.24
N ILE A 331 21.00 8.48 6.54
CA ILE A 331 22.45 8.53 6.35
C ILE A 331 23.16 8.92 7.66
N LEU A 332 22.67 9.98 8.33
CA LEU A 332 23.33 10.52 9.52
C LEU A 332 23.10 9.66 10.77
N PHE A 333 21.88 9.15 10.93
CA PHE A 333 21.42 8.44 12.13
C PHE A 333 21.12 6.95 11.88
N GLY A 334 21.49 6.37 10.74
CA GLY A 334 21.17 5.00 10.38
C GLY A 334 21.62 3.96 11.40
N ARG A 335 22.82 4.14 11.98
CA ARG A 335 23.33 3.26 13.05
C ARG A 335 22.49 3.34 14.32
N GLN A 336 22.14 4.57 14.76
CA GLN A 336 21.31 4.81 15.93
C GLN A 336 19.89 4.28 15.73
N LEU A 337 19.33 4.50 14.53
CA LEU A 337 18.02 3.97 14.17
C LEU A 337 18.01 2.44 14.21
N THR A 338 19.05 1.79 13.70
CA THR A 338 19.16 0.33 13.77
C THR A 338 19.28 -0.15 15.21
N ALA A 339 20.05 0.54 16.05
CA ALA A 339 20.22 0.19 17.47
C ALA A 339 18.90 0.16 18.26
N VAL A 340 17.89 0.92 17.85
CA VAL A 340 16.54 0.89 18.45
C VAL A 340 15.82 -0.44 18.19
N PHE A 341 16.10 -1.09 17.05
CA PHE A 341 15.46 -2.34 16.64
C PHE A 341 16.22 -3.60 17.08
N VAL A 342 17.48 -3.46 17.43
CA VAL A 342 18.34 -4.58 17.85
C VAL A 342 18.55 -4.50 19.35
N SER A 343 17.94 -5.42 20.11
CA SER A 343 18.09 -5.51 21.55
C SER A 343 19.42 -6.19 21.90
N GLY A 344 20.30 -5.45 22.60
CA GLY A 344 21.63 -5.91 22.96
C GLY A 344 22.65 -5.53 21.90
N VAL A 345 23.84 -5.11 22.34
CA VAL A 345 24.89 -4.47 21.54
C VAL A 345 25.54 -5.46 20.55
N GLU A 346 24.77 -5.94 19.55
CA GLU A 346 25.38 -6.63 18.42
C GLU A 346 25.87 -5.57 17.40
N GLN A 347 27.03 -4.98 17.70
CA GLN A 347 27.67 -3.99 16.83
C GLN A 347 27.80 -4.46 15.38
N ALA A 348 27.99 -5.77 15.18
CA ALA A 348 28.09 -6.39 13.87
C ALA A 348 26.80 -6.21 13.03
N VAL A 349 25.61 -6.31 13.64
CA VAL A 349 24.32 -6.13 12.97
C VAL A 349 24.12 -4.65 12.59
N ILE A 350 24.49 -3.73 13.49
CA ILE A 350 24.38 -2.29 13.26
C ILE A 350 25.26 -1.86 12.09
N GLU A 351 26.53 -2.30 12.07
CA GLU A 351 27.44 -1.98 10.97
C GLU A 351 27.03 -2.66 9.66
N ALA A 352 26.54 -3.89 9.71
CA ALA A 352 26.04 -4.59 8.52
C ALA A 352 24.76 -3.96 7.91
N SER A 353 23.91 -3.31 8.72
CA SER A 353 22.69 -2.66 8.22
C SER A 353 22.96 -1.30 7.57
N TYR A 354 24.02 -0.61 7.96
CA TYR A 354 24.29 0.75 7.54
C TYR A 354 24.45 0.93 6.02
N PRO A 355 25.16 0.05 5.26
CA PRO A 355 25.21 0.15 3.79
C PRO A 355 23.83 0.15 3.12
N TYR A 356 22.88 -0.62 3.64
CA TYR A 356 21.51 -0.64 3.11
C TYR A 356 20.80 0.70 3.34
N LEU A 357 20.86 1.23 4.57
CA LEU A 357 20.27 2.52 4.90
C LEU A 357 20.97 3.68 4.16
N LEU A 358 22.27 3.60 3.96
CA LEU A 358 23.04 4.57 3.19
C LEU A 358 22.58 4.59 1.71
N CYS A 359 22.51 3.44 1.06
CA CYS A 359 22.07 3.33 -0.33
C CYS A 359 20.64 3.81 -0.51
N CYS A 360 19.70 3.32 0.33
CA CYS A 360 18.30 3.72 0.28
C CYS A 360 18.14 5.21 0.59
N GLY A 361 18.82 5.72 1.63
CA GLY A 361 18.73 7.12 2.02
C GLY A 361 19.27 8.09 0.95
N ALA A 362 20.39 7.75 0.32
CA ALA A 362 20.99 8.55 -0.74
C ALA A 362 20.10 8.65 -2.00
N MET A 363 19.29 7.61 -2.25
CA MET A 363 18.46 7.49 -3.45
C MET A 363 16.95 7.60 -3.18
N MET A 364 16.56 8.04 -1.96
CA MET A 364 15.14 8.26 -1.61
C MET A 364 14.42 9.15 -2.63
N TRP A 365 15.08 10.18 -3.14
CA TRP A 365 14.53 11.09 -4.14
C TRP A 365 14.07 10.38 -5.42
N VAL A 366 14.76 9.30 -5.83
CA VAL A 366 14.35 8.48 -6.98
C VAL A 366 13.05 7.77 -6.69
N LEU A 367 12.92 7.21 -5.47
CA LEU A 367 11.69 6.55 -5.01
C LEU A 367 10.52 7.55 -4.93
N GLY A 368 10.76 8.76 -4.41
CA GLY A 368 9.76 9.82 -4.38
C GLY A 368 9.25 10.19 -5.77
N LEU A 369 10.15 10.36 -6.75
CA LEU A 369 9.78 10.58 -8.15
C LEU A 369 8.99 9.41 -8.74
N LEU A 370 9.40 8.18 -8.45
CA LEU A 370 8.71 6.96 -8.86
C LEU A 370 7.24 6.98 -8.39
N PHE A 371 6.98 7.27 -7.12
CA PHE A 371 5.61 7.35 -6.59
C PHE A 371 4.81 8.48 -7.25
N VAL A 372 5.39 9.68 -7.42
CA VAL A 372 4.71 10.81 -8.07
C VAL A 372 4.27 10.44 -9.49
N TYR A 373 5.16 9.89 -10.31
CA TYR A 373 4.80 9.54 -11.69
C TYR A 373 3.88 8.32 -11.76
N ARG A 374 4.06 7.32 -10.90
CA ARG A 374 3.22 6.12 -10.81
C ARG A 374 1.76 6.48 -10.53
N PHE A 375 1.50 7.20 -9.45
CA PHE A 375 0.15 7.61 -9.08
C PHE A 375 -0.48 8.59 -10.08
N SER A 376 0.34 9.47 -10.69
CA SER A 376 -0.12 10.36 -11.75
C SER A 376 -0.61 9.59 -12.97
N LEU A 377 0.18 8.64 -13.49
CA LEU A 377 -0.19 7.82 -14.65
C LEU A 377 -1.43 6.96 -14.36
N GLN A 378 -1.48 6.31 -13.19
CA GLN A 378 -2.65 5.54 -12.78
C GLN A 378 -3.91 6.41 -12.81
N SER A 379 -3.84 7.62 -12.25
CA SER A 379 -4.99 8.53 -12.19
C SER A 379 -5.35 9.20 -13.50
N LEU A 380 -4.40 9.25 -14.46
CA LEU A 380 -4.68 9.58 -15.86
C LEU A 380 -5.38 8.43 -16.62
N GLY A 381 -5.59 7.28 -15.98
CA GLY A 381 -6.23 6.10 -16.56
C GLY A 381 -5.26 5.13 -17.25
N ASP A 382 -3.97 5.36 -17.15
CA ASP A 382 -2.94 4.43 -17.63
C ASP A 382 -2.38 3.62 -16.46
N THR A 383 -2.95 2.43 -16.25
CA THR A 383 -2.53 1.52 -15.17
C THR A 383 -1.61 0.40 -15.66
N VAL A 384 -1.53 0.21 -16.98
CA VAL A 384 -0.70 -0.84 -17.59
C VAL A 384 0.78 -0.49 -17.51
N VAL A 385 1.17 0.76 -17.82
CA VAL A 385 2.58 1.17 -17.74
C VAL A 385 3.11 1.13 -16.29
N PRO A 386 2.39 1.63 -15.26
CA PRO A 386 2.74 1.37 -13.87
C PRO A 386 2.88 -0.13 -13.52
N MET A 387 2.02 -1.01 -14.03
CA MET A 387 2.17 -2.45 -13.83
C MET A 387 3.47 -2.98 -14.47
N LEU A 388 3.77 -2.56 -15.69
CA LEU A 388 5.02 -2.92 -16.37
C LEU A 388 6.25 -2.37 -15.64
N SER A 389 6.15 -1.18 -15.02
CA SER A 389 7.22 -0.64 -14.18
C SER A 389 7.51 -1.52 -12.96
N GLY A 390 6.47 -2.09 -12.34
CA GLY A 390 6.64 -3.07 -11.25
C GLY A 390 7.33 -4.37 -11.73
N ALA A 391 6.97 -4.86 -12.93
CA ALA A 391 7.66 -6.00 -13.52
C ALA A 391 9.14 -5.68 -13.84
N LEU A 392 9.42 -4.48 -14.35
CA LEU A 392 10.78 -4.01 -14.59
C LEU A 392 11.59 -3.92 -13.29
N GLU A 393 10.98 -3.42 -12.19
CA GLU A 393 11.63 -3.41 -10.87
C GLU A 393 12.02 -4.83 -10.44
N LEU A 394 11.14 -5.80 -10.59
CA LEU A 394 11.42 -7.20 -10.24
C LEU A 394 12.57 -7.75 -11.06
N ILE A 395 12.54 -7.55 -12.39
CA ILE A 395 13.59 -8.03 -13.31
C ILE A 395 14.94 -7.40 -12.95
N LEU A 396 14.98 -6.08 -12.72
CA LEU A 396 16.20 -5.36 -12.36
C LEU A 396 16.75 -5.82 -11.01
N ARG A 397 15.88 -5.99 -9.98
CA ARG A 397 16.30 -6.50 -8.68
C ARG A 397 17.00 -7.85 -8.81
N ILE A 398 16.37 -8.80 -9.49
CA ILE A 398 16.93 -10.15 -9.66
C ILE A 398 18.22 -10.10 -10.47
N SER A 399 18.20 -9.44 -11.63
CA SER A 399 19.35 -9.39 -12.55
C SER A 399 20.57 -8.72 -11.91
N VAL A 400 20.37 -7.56 -11.26
CA VAL A 400 21.46 -6.81 -10.62
C VAL A 400 22.05 -7.59 -9.44
N VAL A 401 21.20 -8.21 -8.58
CA VAL A 401 21.71 -9.07 -7.49
C VAL A 401 22.54 -10.22 -8.05
N LEU A 402 22.04 -10.92 -9.07
CA LEU A 402 22.75 -12.08 -9.64
C LEU A 402 24.09 -11.67 -10.26
N VAL A 403 24.12 -10.58 -11.03
CA VAL A 403 25.36 -10.08 -11.65
C VAL A 403 26.35 -9.62 -10.59
N LEU A 404 25.94 -8.75 -9.66
CA LEU A 404 26.83 -8.17 -8.66
C LEU A 404 27.32 -9.21 -7.64
N SER A 405 26.47 -10.19 -7.30
CA SER A 405 26.86 -11.27 -6.37
C SER A 405 27.78 -12.30 -7.02
N LYS A 406 27.46 -12.77 -8.27
CA LYS A 406 28.23 -13.85 -8.90
C LYS A 406 29.46 -13.38 -9.65
N VAL A 407 29.42 -12.18 -10.29
CA VAL A 407 30.55 -11.66 -11.07
C VAL A 407 31.49 -10.82 -10.24
N PHE A 408 30.94 -9.97 -9.37
CA PHE A 408 31.73 -9.02 -8.56
C PHE A 408 31.91 -9.41 -7.09
N ASN A 409 31.27 -10.50 -6.64
CA ASN A 409 31.32 -11.01 -5.27
C ASN A 409 31.01 -9.96 -4.18
N LEU A 410 30.06 -9.04 -4.46
CA LEU A 410 29.74 -7.92 -3.57
C LEU A 410 28.88 -8.33 -2.35
N GLY A 411 28.49 -9.58 -2.23
CA GLY A 411 27.71 -10.08 -1.09
C GLY A 411 26.46 -9.23 -0.81
N PHE A 412 26.30 -8.74 0.43
CA PHE A 412 25.13 -7.93 0.83
C PHE A 412 24.99 -6.61 0.07
N LEU A 413 26.10 -5.99 -0.35
CA LEU A 413 26.06 -4.74 -1.12
C LEU A 413 25.35 -4.92 -2.47
N SER A 414 25.36 -6.12 -3.05
CA SER A 414 24.61 -6.42 -4.27
C SER A 414 23.11 -6.20 -4.10
N ILE A 415 22.57 -6.52 -2.94
CA ILE A 415 21.15 -6.33 -2.59
C ILE A 415 20.83 -4.84 -2.43
N CYS A 416 21.70 -4.09 -1.74
CA CYS A 416 21.53 -2.65 -1.56
C CYS A 416 21.51 -1.90 -2.91
N ILE A 417 22.40 -2.25 -3.82
CA ILE A 417 22.48 -1.63 -5.15
C ILE A 417 21.30 -2.06 -6.05
N ALA A 418 20.88 -3.32 -5.95
CA ALA A 418 19.76 -3.84 -6.74
C ALA A 418 18.45 -3.12 -6.40
N GLU A 419 18.18 -2.86 -5.13
CA GLU A 419 17.00 -2.13 -4.68
C GLU A 419 16.91 -0.76 -5.35
N VAL A 420 17.98 0.01 -5.28
CA VAL A 420 18.05 1.37 -5.83
C VAL A 420 18.04 1.37 -7.37
N SER A 421 18.71 0.42 -8.00
CA SER A 421 18.74 0.27 -9.47
C SER A 421 17.34 -0.01 -10.02
N ALA A 422 16.54 -0.80 -9.31
CA ALA A 422 15.16 -1.10 -9.68
C ALA A 422 14.30 0.19 -9.66
N TRP A 423 14.45 1.03 -8.63
CA TRP A 423 13.73 2.32 -8.58
C TRP A 423 14.13 3.23 -9.74
N PHE A 424 15.40 3.27 -10.09
CA PHE A 424 15.89 4.10 -11.18
C PHE A 424 15.26 3.71 -12.53
N GLY A 425 15.26 2.41 -12.83
CA GLY A 425 14.67 1.89 -14.07
C GLY A 425 13.17 2.18 -14.16
N ALA A 426 12.44 1.93 -13.07
CA ALA A 426 11.02 2.18 -13.02
C ALA A 426 10.69 3.68 -13.08
N ALA A 427 11.40 4.53 -12.34
CA ALA A 427 11.20 5.97 -12.34
C ALA A 427 11.44 6.57 -13.72
N ALA A 428 12.49 6.12 -14.43
CA ALA A 428 12.80 6.57 -15.79
C ALA A 428 11.66 6.20 -16.76
N LEU A 429 11.18 4.96 -16.75
CA LEU A 429 10.05 4.51 -17.58
C LEU A 429 8.79 5.34 -17.32
N LEU A 430 8.43 5.52 -16.03
CA LEU A 430 7.25 6.26 -15.63
C LEU A 430 7.34 7.74 -15.96
N CYS A 431 8.52 8.35 -15.77
CA CYS A 431 8.79 9.75 -16.09
C CYS A 431 8.59 10.03 -17.59
N VAL A 432 9.26 9.26 -18.45
CA VAL A 432 9.15 9.42 -19.92
C VAL A 432 7.69 9.23 -20.34
N THR A 433 7.02 8.19 -19.85
CA THR A 433 5.62 7.93 -20.21
C THR A 433 4.69 9.06 -19.74
N TYR A 434 4.91 9.61 -18.53
CA TYR A 434 4.10 10.72 -18.04
C TYR A 434 4.18 11.93 -18.94
N TYR A 435 5.38 12.35 -19.36
CA TYR A 435 5.55 13.52 -20.23
C TYR A 435 4.95 13.30 -21.61
N ILE A 436 5.06 12.11 -22.19
CA ILE A 436 4.40 11.75 -23.45
C ILE A 436 2.86 11.83 -23.30
N ARG A 437 2.31 11.27 -22.22
CA ARG A 437 0.85 11.24 -22.00
C ARG A 437 0.28 12.63 -21.74
N ILE A 438 0.94 13.42 -20.91
CA ILE A 438 0.44 14.77 -20.58
C ILE A 438 0.52 15.72 -21.77
N HIS A 439 1.52 15.54 -22.65
CA HIS A 439 1.64 16.31 -23.90
C HIS A 439 0.48 16.00 -24.83
N LYS A 440 0.24 14.71 -25.15
CA LYS A 440 -0.88 14.26 -25.97
C LYS A 440 -2.25 14.70 -25.43
N LEU A 441 -2.42 14.68 -24.10
CA LEU A 441 -3.66 15.13 -23.46
C LEU A 441 -3.84 16.64 -23.61
N SER A 442 -2.77 17.42 -23.50
CA SER A 442 -2.79 18.86 -23.68
C SER A 442 -3.18 19.26 -25.11
N GLU A 443 -2.60 18.61 -26.13
CA GLU A 443 -2.92 18.83 -27.55
C GLU A 443 -4.39 18.50 -27.87
N LYS A 444 -4.89 17.36 -27.34
CA LYS A 444 -6.27 16.92 -27.57
C LYS A 444 -7.30 17.89 -26.98
N LEU A 445 -6.98 18.58 -25.91
CA LEU A 445 -7.90 19.57 -25.32
C LEU A 445 -7.78 20.93 -25.99
N SER A 446 -6.58 21.37 -26.42
CA SER A 446 -6.41 22.60 -27.21
C SER A 446 -7.06 22.49 -28.61
N ALA A 447 -7.15 21.27 -29.18
CA ALA A 447 -7.87 21.05 -30.44
C ALA A 447 -9.41 21.02 -30.32
N LYS A 448 -9.96 21.01 -29.08
CA LYS A 448 -11.39 21.04 -28.82
C LYS A 448 -11.90 22.40 -28.32
N SER A 449 -10.99 23.28 -27.92
CA SER A 449 -11.28 24.69 -27.54
C SER A 449 -11.21 25.59 -28.79
#